data_935b5f8f14d17752d4baa0df5c76ba8a
#
_entry.id   935b5f8f14d17752d4baa0df5c76ba8a
#
_cell.length_a   1.000
_cell.length_b   1.000
_cell.length_c   1.000
_cell.angle_alpha   90.00
_cell.angle_beta   90.00
_cell.angle_gamma   90.00
#
_symmetry.space_group_name_H-M   'P 1'
#
loop_
_entity.id
_entity.type
_entity.pdbx_description
1 polymer ?
#
loop_
_entity_poly.entity_id
_entity_poly.type
_entity_poly.pdbx_seq_one_letter_code
_entity_poly.pdbx_strand_id
1 'polypeptide(L)'
;MKVMITLVSLLIFSSGAYAQTLEDRLNILEESLKKQEQTIQQLKILQETFKKQEQTIDEQRKLIEELKAAVKQPQPSVPPAAATTNQPVAPEQMQQQVQDLKEKLDQVVEAQKKVVPSVFNPSIGLVGETLFSYTSKNSQQTGGSRPGGWDVFQRSVELNAAASVDPFARGYVVINASVDPTTGESNAAVEEAAIVTTSLPWNLTVKGGRFFGEFGRLSYIHDHELPFVNRPLVLNQYVGGESKTDGVQVNYLLPISHYVSLTAGAGTQFGDTPNSVGDFRSASNLNYWGRASTYFDLTPNISFEPGLSGMWNPNTVSLGGPQLQPNGSIFTQRERRLVGADVTFAYRPLRDNQFKSVTWGTEVLHSDNRYDVTSPAGPLSTQTVGSYGLYSYLAYKFHRQWTTGVVFDWVENLENNQAKTSAYSAYVTWALSHWNQLRLQYTHTNNNAATGLQPNDAVYLQWSWIIGSHAHGWQER
;
A
#
# COMPACT_ATOMS: atom_id res chain seq x y z
N MET A 1 44.23 -26.62 29.87
CA MET A 1 43.27 -26.08 30.86
C MET A 1 43.48 -24.58 31.22
N LYS A 2 44.71 -24.03 31.14
CA LYS A 2 44.96 -22.59 31.38
C LYS A 2 44.63 -21.66 30.21
N VAL A 3 44.64 -22.14 28.96
CA VAL A 3 44.28 -21.34 27.73
C VAL A 3 42.78 -21.16 27.55
N MET A 4 41.99 -22.08 28.08
CA MET A 4 40.52 -22.01 27.97
C MET A 4 39.87 -21.04 28.96
N ILE A 5 40.54 -20.74 30.07
CA ILE A 5 40.09 -19.81 31.09
C ILE A 5 40.37 -18.35 30.66
N THR A 6 41.42 -18.11 29.88
CA THR A 6 41.78 -16.78 29.37
C THR A 6 40.88 -16.32 28.21
N LEU A 7 40.33 -17.25 27.42
CA LEU A 7 39.38 -16.92 26.35
C LEU A 7 37.97 -16.61 26.84
N VAL A 8 37.56 -17.18 27.94
CA VAL A 8 36.25 -16.85 28.56
C VAL A 8 36.30 -15.50 29.29
N SER A 9 37.48 -15.10 29.79
CA SER A 9 37.66 -13.79 30.43
C SER A 9 37.75 -12.63 29.46
N LEU A 10 38.13 -12.87 28.18
CA LEU A 10 38.23 -11.81 27.15
C LEU A 10 36.88 -11.53 26.46
N LEU A 11 35.94 -12.46 26.51
CA LEU A 11 34.57 -12.26 25.95
C LEU A 11 33.64 -11.50 26.91
N ILE A 12 34.03 -11.27 28.17
CA ILE A 12 33.24 -10.55 29.17
C ILE A 12 33.56 -9.05 29.20
N PHE A 13 34.66 -8.62 28.57
CA PHE A 13 35.15 -7.21 28.67
C PHE A 13 34.99 -6.35 27.40
N SER A 14 34.28 -6.83 26.33
CA SER A 14 34.13 -6.06 25.12
C SER A 14 32.71 -5.59 24.78
N SER A 15 31.78 -5.70 25.69
CA SER A 15 30.48 -5.01 25.59
C SER A 15 30.26 -4.18 26.83
N GLY A 16 30.28 -2.85 26.71
CA GLY A 16 29.88 -1.89 27.71
C GLY A 16 28.37 -1.98 28.04
N ALA A 17 27.92 -3.15 28.48
CA ALA A 17 26.60 -3.35 29.06
C ALA A 17 26.76 -3.42 30.56
N TYR A 18 26.11 -2.54 31.29
CA TYR A 18 25.91 -2.59 32.74
C TYR A 18 25.65 -4.03 33.16
N ALA A 19 26.44 -4.52 34.12
CA ALA A 19 26.22 -5.83 34.73
C ALA A 19 24.86 -5.82 35.45
N GLN A 20 23.83 -6.32 34.75
CA GLN A 20 22.52 -6.54 35.37
C GLN A 20 22.67 -7.52 36.51
N THR A 21 22.15 -7.17 37.66
CA THR A 21 22.11 -8.06 38.81
C THR A 21 21.22 -9.27 38.51
N LEU A 22 21.42 -10.36 39.22
CA LEU A 22 20.58 -11.56 39.10
C LEU A 22 19.09 -11.22 39.33
N GLU A 23 18.82 -10.24 40.16
CA GLU A 23 17.51 -9.71 40.52
C GLU A 23 16.86 -8.98 39.31
N ASP A 24 17.61 -8.17 38.56
CA ASP A 24 17.12 -7.51 37.32
C ASP A 24 16.74 -8.53 36.24
N ARG A 25 17.53 -9.59 36.12
CA ARG A 25 17.22 -10.69 35.18
C ARG A 25 15.98 -11.47 35.58
N LEU A 26 15.77 -11.67 36.86
CA LEU A 26 14.60 -12.35 37.42
C LEU A 26 13.34 -11.51 37.19
N ASN A 27 13.39 -10.21 37.40
CA ASN A 27 12.29 -9.27 37.16
C ASN A 27 11.91 -9.22 35.67
N ILE A 28 12.89 -9.21 34.78
CA ILE A 28 12.64 -9.25 33.33
C ILE A 28 11.96 -10.58 32.89
N LEU A 29 12.41 -11.69 33.48
CA LEU A 29 11.81 -13.01 33.25
C LEU A 29 10.37 -13.09 33.79
N GLU A 30 10.10 -12.58 34.96
CA GLU A 30 8.76 -12.53 35.55
C GLU A 30 7.82 -11.62 34.72
N GLU A 31 8.29 -10.47 34.25
CA GLU A 31 7.52 -9.60 33.39
C GLU A 31 7.22 -10.26 32.01
N SER A 32 8.20 -10.97 31.46
CA SER A 32 8.05 -11.76 30.24
C SER A 32 7.03 -12.88 30.41
N LEU A 33 7.07 -13.59 31.50
CA LEU A 33 6.13 -14.66 31.85
C LEU A 33 4.70 -14.12 31.97
N LYS A 34 4.53 -12.99 32.66
CA LYS A 34 3.24 -12.32 32.78
C LYS A 34 2.66 -11.86 31.44
N LYS A 35 3.52 -11.36 30.52
CA LYS A 35 3.11 -11.02 29.15
C LYS A 35 2.70 -12.27 28.36
N GLN A 36 3.41 -13.38 28.51
CA GLN A 36 3.04 -14.64 27.90
C GLN A 36 1.70 -15.19 28.41
N GLU A 37 1.44 -15.12 29.71
CA GLU A 37 0.15 -15.51 30.29
C GLU A 37 -1.01 -14.66 29.76
N GLN A 38 -0.82 -13.34 29.62
CA GLN A 38 -1.81 -12.44 29.02
C GLN A 38 -2.08 -12.82 27.55
N THR A 39 -1.04 -13.13 26.80
CA THR A 39 -1.16 -13.56 25.40
C THR A 39 -1.92 -14.89 25.29
N ILE A 40 -1.65 -15.86 26.17
CA ILE A 40 -2.38 -17.13 26.25
C ILE A 40 -3.87 -16.92 26.57
N GLN A 41 -4.19 -16.00 27.46
CA GLN A 41 -5.60 -15.65 27.75
C GLN A 41 -6.27 -15.02 26.54
N GLN A 42 -5.62 -14.11 25.83
CA GLN A 42 -6.15 -13.53 24.60
C GLN A 42 -6.38 -14.58 23.52
N LEU A 43 -5.46 -15.53 23.35
CA LEU A 43 -5.61 -16.64 22.42
C LEU A 43 -6.80 -17.56 22.76
N LYS A 44 -7.08 -17.80 24.04
CA LYS A 44 -8.26 -18.56 24.48
C LYS A 44 -9.57 -17.85 24.12
N ILE A 45 -9.65 -16.54 24.35
CA ILE A 45 -10.81 -15.72 23.99
C ILE A 45 -11.03 -15.75 22.46
N LEU A 46 -9.95 -15.64 21.70
CA LEU A 46 -9.98 -15.71 20.25
C LEU A 46 -10.49 -17.10 19.78
N GLN A 47 -10.01 -18.17 20.39
CA GLN A 47 -10.44 -19.55 20.08
C GLN A 47 -11.94 -19.77 20.36
N GLU A 48 -12.45 -19.23 21.47
CA GLU A 48 -13.90 -19.28 21.77
C GLU A 48 -14.72 -18.48 20.74
N THR A 49 -14.20 -17.35 20.30
CA THR A 49 -14.84 -16.51 19.27
C THR A 49 -14.89 -17.24 17.93
N PHE A 50 -13.82 -17.90 17.52
CA PHE A 50 -13.79 -18.74 16.32
C PHE A 50 -14.81 -19.89 16.38
N LYS A 51 -14.90 -20.55 17.52
CA LYS A 51 -15.87 -21.65 17.71
C LYS A 51 -17.32 -21.17 17.60
N LYS A 52 -17.63 -19.95 18.08
CA LYS A 52 -18.94 -19.33 17.89
C LYS A 52 -19.22 -18.98 16.43
N GLN A 53 -18.22 -18.47 15.72
CA GLN A 53 -18.35 -18.18 14.28
C GLN A 53 -18.58 -19.46 13.46
N GLU A 54 -17.90 -20.54 13.77
CA GLU A 54 -18.08 -21.83 13.12
C GLU A 54 -19.51 -22.37 13.29
N GLN A 55 -20.07 -22.27 14.49
CA GLN A 55 -21.47 -22.61 14.75
C GLN A 55 -22.45 -21.76 13.93
N THR A 56 -22.20 -20.47 13.80
CA THR A 56 -23.03 -19.56 13.00
C THR A 56 -22.97 -19.90 11.51
N ILE A 57 -21.80 -20.26 11.00
CA ILE A 57 -21.61 -20.70 9.61
C ILE A 57 -22.39 -22.00 9.33
N ASP A 58 -22.38 -22.94 10.26
CA ASP A 58 -23.10 -24.20 10.10
C ASP A 58 -24.64 -24.01 10.14
N GLU A 59 -25.13 -23.10 10.97
CA GLU A 59 -26.54 -22.69 10.95
C GLU A 59 -26.95 -22.06 9.62
N GLN A 60 -26.10 -21.18 9.08
CA GLN A 60 -26.32 -20.56 7.77
C GLN A 60 -26.30 -21.57 6.63
N ARG A 61 -25.43 -22.57 6.66
CA ARG A 61 -25.39 -23.65 5.67
C ARG A 61 -26.70 -24.46 5.69
N LYS A 62 -27.22 -24.77 6.87
CA LYS A 62 -28.51 -25.44 6.99
C LYS A 62 -29.64 -24.62 6.39
N LEU A 63 -29.69 -23.34 6.67
CA LEU A 63 -30.71 -22.44 6.12
C LEU A 63 -30.63 -22.32 4.59
N ILE A 64 -29.42 -22.27 4.02
CA ILE A 64 -29.20 -22.26 2.57
C ILE A 64 -29.68 -23.61 1.94
N GLU A 65 -29.42 -24.73 2.56
CA GLU A 65 -29.90 -26.05 2.07
C GLU A 65 -31.42 -26.15 2.14
N GLU A 66 -32.05 -25.65 3.20
CA GLU A 66 -33.53 -25.60 3.32
C GLU A 66 -34.15 -24.69 2.24
N LEU A 67 -33.53 -23.51 1.97
CA LEU A 67 -33.96 -22.62 0.89
C LEU A 67 -33.77 -23.25 -0.50
N LYS A 68 -32.69 -23.96 -0.74
CA LYS A 68 -32.46 -24.70 -1.99
C LYS A 68 -33.47 -25.84 -2.17
N ALA A 69 -33.84 -26.52 -1.09
CA ALA A 69 -34.86 -27.56 -1.10
C ALA A 69 -36.26 -26.99 -1.41
N ALA A 70 -36.59 -25.84 -0.84
CA ALA A 70 -37.85 -25.14 -1.10
C ALA A 70 -37.97 -24.65 -2.54
N VAL A 71 -36.85 -24.18 -3.16
CA VAL A 71 -36.83 -23.76 -4.57
C VAL A 71 -36.85 -24.92 -5.54
N LYS A 72 -36.46 -26.15 -5.12
CA LYS A 72 -36.45 -27.36 -5.95
C LYS A 72 -37.76 -28.13 -5.96
N GLN A 73 -38.80 -27.72 -5.20
CA GLN A 73 -40.10 -28.35 -5.32
C GLN A 73 -40.68 -28.05 -6.71
N PRO A 74 -41.00 -29.08 -7.51
CA PRO A 74 -41.58 -28.86 -8.83
C PRO A 74 -42.95 -28.19 -8.70
N GLN A 75 -43.13 -27.07 -9.39
CA GLN A 75 -44.49 -26.56 -9.62
C GLN A 75 -45.34 -27.67 -10.22
N PRO A 76 -46.56 -27.88 -9.75
CA PRO A 76 -47.46 -28.86 -10.37
C PRO A 76 -47.64 -28.49 -11.84
N SER A 77 -47.35 -29.48 -12.71
CA SER A 77 -47.54 -29.37 -14.15
C SER A 77 -49.03 -29.09 -14.45
N VAL A 78 -49.25 -27.94 -15.06
CA VAL A 78 -50.56 -27.57 -15.63
C VAL A 78 -50.75 -28.38 -16.92
N PRO A 79 -51.86 -29.15 -17.07
CA PRO A 79 -52.20 -29.79 -18.34
C PRO A 79 -52.61 -28.74 -19.38
N PRO A 80 -52.39 -28.98 -20.69
CA PRO A 80 -52.77 -28.03 -21.72
C PRO A 80 -54.27 -28.05 -22.03
N ALA A 81 -54.80 -26.84 -22.16
CA ALA A 81 -55.98 -26.42 -22.91
C ALA A 81 -57.38 -26.79 -22.41
N ALA A 82 -58.05 -25.84 -21.84
CA ALA A 82 -59.37 -25.39 -22.32
C ALA A 82 -59.59 -23.94 -21.92
N ALA A 83 -60.00 -23.15 -22.89
CA ALA A 83 -60.31 -21.74 -22.72
C ALA A 83 -61.53 -21.57 -21.75
N THR A 84 -61.55 -20.39 -21.14
CA THR A 84 -62.64 -19.68 -20.47
C THR A 84 -62.59 -19.68 -18.95
N THR A 85 -62.59 -18.46 -18.52
CA THR A 85 -62.96 -17.79 -17.26
C THR A 85 -61.81 -17.25 -16.42
N ASN A 86 -61.62 -15.95 -16.58
CA ASN A 86 -60.94 -15.09 -15.63
C ASN A 86 -61.67 -15.17 -14.27
N GLN A 87 -61.09 -15.88 -13.32
CA GLN A 87 -61.34 -15.59 -11.92
C GLN A 87 -60.16 -14.81 -11.36
N PRO A 88 -60.41 -13.65 -10.71
CA PRO A 88 -59.32 -12.92 -10.04
C PRO A 88 -58.87 -13.75 -8.84
N VAL A 89 -57.57 -14.04 -8.79
CA VAL A 89 -56.93 -14.59 -7.58
C VAL A 89 -57.25 -13.62 -6.44
N ALA A 90 -57.87 -14.17 -5.38
CA ALA A 90 -58.38 -13.37 -4.28
C ALA A 90 -57.26 -12.47 -3.70
N PRO A 91 -57.52 -11.15 -3.50
CA PRO A 91 -56.54 -10.21 -2.98
C PRO A 91 -55.90 -10.63 -1.66
N GLU A 92 -56.62 -11.45 -0.87
CA GLU A 92 -56.17 -11.96 0.43
C GLU A 92 -55.01 -12.95 0.34
N GLN A 93 -54.96 -13.83 -0.67
CA GLN A 93 -53.86 -14.78 -0.84
C GLN A 93 -52.57 -14.09 -1.32
N MET A 94 -52.69 -13.06 -2.12
CA MET A 94 -51.54 -12.25 -2.56
C MET A 94 -51.01 -11.38 -1.42
N GLN A 95 -51.89 -10.85 -0.57
CA GLN A 95 -51.47 -10.11 0.64
C GLN A 95 -50.78 -11.02 1.66
N GLN A 96 -51.28 -12.25 1.87
CA GLN A 96 -50.60 -13.23 2.74
C GLN A 96 -49.22 -13.63 2.22
N GLN A 97 -49.06 -13.86 0.91
CA GLN A 97 -47.76 -14.17 0.32
C GLN A 97 -46.77 -13.00 0.41
N VAL A 98 -47.25 -11.76 0.25
CA VAL A 98 -46.41 -10.55 0.40
C VAL A 98 -46.03 -10.38 1.87
N GLN A 99 -46.88 -10.70 2.81
CA GLN A 99 -46.61 -10.60 4.24
C GLN A 99 -45.61 -11.68 4.69
N ASP A 100 -45.73 -12.90 4.24
CA ASP A 100 -44.77 -13.99 4.45
C ASP A 100 -43.40 -13.70 3.85
N LEU A 101 -43.37 -13.11 2.65
CA LEU A 101 -42.13 -12.68 2.02
C LEU A 101 -41.44 -11.54 2.78
N LYS A 102 -42.25 -10.63 3.33
CA LYS A 102 -41.76 -9.50 4.14
C LYS A 102 -41.19 -9.99 5.47
N GLU A 103 -41.87 -10.92 6.16
CA GLU A 103 -41.33 -11.52 7.38
C GLU A 103 -40.05 -12.33 7.13
N LYS A 104 -39.98 -13.09 6.03
CA LYS A 104 -38.74 -13.78 5.64
C LYS A 104 -37.61 -12.81 5.27
N LEU A 105 -37.93 -11.71 4.58
CA LEU A 105 -36.98 -10.68 4.28
C LEU A 105 -36.46 -9.98 5.56
N ASP A 106 -37.37 -9.67 6.49
CA ASP A 106 -36.98 -9.08 7.78
C ASP A 106 -36.15 -10.05 8.61
N GLN A 107 -36.44 -11.37 8.59
CA GLN A 107 -35.59 -12.40 9.22
C GLN A 107 -34.21 -12.51 8.56
N VAL A 108 -34.10 -12.40 7.23
CA VAL A 108 -32.83 -12.38 6.51
C VAL A 108 -32.04 -11.11 6.80
N VAL A 109 -32.72 -9.97 6.85
CA VAL A 109 -32.09 -8.67 7.21
C VAL A 109 -31.64 -8.68 8.67
N GLU A 110 -32.41 -9.25 9.60
CA GLU A 110 -32.01 -9.44 11.00
C GLU A 110 -30.85 -10.43 11.15
N ALA A 111 -30.85 -11.53 10.39
CA ALA A 111 -29.75 -12.46 10.35
C ALA A 111 -28.48 -11.82 9.73
N GLN A 112 -28.64 -11.04 8.66
CA GLN A 112 -27.53 -10.26 8.10
C GLN A 112 -27.01 -9.20 9.08
N LYS A 113 -27.84 -8.52 9.84
CA LYS A 113 -27.43 -7.59 10.89
C LYS A 113 -26.61 -8.29 12.00
N LYS A 114 -26.89 -9.57 12.28
CA LYS A 114 -26.10 -10.39 13.24
C LYS A 114 -24.79 -10.91 12.66
N VAL A 115 -24.67 -10.99 11.34
CA VAL A 115 -23.49 -11.50 10.62
C VAL A 115 -22.63 -10.37 10.06
N VAL A 116 -23.23 -9.20 9.77
CA VAL A 116 -22.46 -8.02 9.43
C VAL A 116 -21.72 -7.58 10.70
N PRO A 117 -20.37 -7.48 10.67
CA PRO A 117 -19.64 -6.88 11.77
C PRO A 117 -20.34 -5.59 12.16
N SER A 118 -20.61 -5.39 13.45
CA SER A 118 -21.24 -4.14 13.89
C SER A 118 -20.41 -2.98 13.34
N VAL A 119 -21.01 -1.82 13.13
CA VAL A 119 -20.30 -0.62 12.63
C VAL A 119 -19.00 -0.34 13.43
N PHE A 120 -18.91 -0.88 14.65
CA PHE A 120 -17.78 -0.78 15.55
C PHE A 120 -16.82 -2.00 15.50
N ASN A 121 -17.18 -3.10 14.84
CA ASN A 121 -16.23 -4.21 14.70
C ASN A 121 -15.22 -3.89 13.60
N PRO A 122 -13.91 -4.07 13.85
CA PRO A 122 -12.90 -3.81 12.84
C PRO A 122 -13.07 -4.76 11.64
N SER A 123 -12.98 -4.20 10.47
CA SER A 123 -12.75 -4.93 9.23
C SER A 123 -11.28 -5.36 9.24
N ILE A 124 -11.01 -6.66 9.19
CA ILE A 124 -9.65 -7.20 9.24
C ILE A 124 -9.35 -7.91 7.94
N GLY A 125 -8.18 -7.64 7.36
CA GLY A 125 -7.66 -8.27 6.17
C GLY A 125 -6.18 -8.60 6.27
N LEU A 126 -5.77 -9.58 5.48
CA LEU A 126 -4.38 -9.97 5.32
C LEU A 126 -4.07 -10.00 3.83
N VAL A 127 -3.01 -9.33 3.43
CA VAL A 127 -2.48 -9.36 2.06
C VAL A 127 -1.11 -9.99 2.09
N GLY A 128 -0.87 -10.96 1.23
CA GLY A 128 0.45 -11.56 1.09
C GLY A 128 0.96 -11.45 -0.33
N GLU A 129 2.26 -11.25 -0.48
CA GLU A 129 2.90 -11.04 -1.75
C GLU A 129 4.24 -11.77 -1.83
N THR A 130 4.25 -12.85 -2.61
CA THR A 130 5.44 -13.68 -2.84
C THR A 130 6.00 -13.40 -4.23
N LEU A 131 7.30 -13.14 -4.32
CA LEU A 131 7.99 -12.99 -5.59
C LEU A 131 8.95 -14.16 -5.84
N PHE A 132 8.87 -14.69 -7.06
CA PHE A 132 9.89 -15.51 -7.68
C PHE A 132 10.59 -14.62 -8.70
N SER A 133 11.91 -14.52 -8.64
CA SER A 133 12.64 -13.63 -9.54
C SER A 133 13.91 -14.27 -10.08
N TYR A 134 14.32 -13.75 -11.23
CA TYR A 134 15.65 -14.00 -11.80
C TYR A 134 16.22 -12.67 -12.24
N THR A 135 17.47 -12.39 -11.88
CA THR A 135 18.20 -11.21 -12.32
C THR A 135 19.53 -11.60 -12.94
N SER A 136 19.88 -10.98 -14.07
CA SER A 136 21.10 -11.33 -14.82
C SER A 136 22.38 -10.82 -14.17
N LYS A 137 22.28 -9.88 -13.22
CA LYS A 137 23.41 -9.23 -12.54
C LYS A 137 23.21 -9.26 -11.02
N ASN A 138 24.32 -9.25 -10.29
CA ASN A 138 24.29 -9.19 -8.82
C ASN A 138 24.08 -7.74 -8.30
N SER A 139 23.86 -7.60 -7.00
CA SER A 139 23.61 -6.32 -6.34
C SER A 139 24.74 -5.30 -6.51
N GLN A 140 25.99 -5.73 -6.48
CA GLN A 140 27.15 -4.83 -6.68
C GLN A 140 27.19 -4.26 -8.10
N GLN A 141 26.73 -5.00 -9.10
CA GLN A 141 26.69 -4.57 -10.50
C GLN A 141 25.49 -3.68 -10.80
N THR A 142 24.41 -3.79 -10.06
CA THR A 142 23.13 -3.08 -10.31
C THR A 142 22.82 -1.97 -9.30
N GLY A 143 23.55 -1.92 -8.17
CA GLY A 143 23.21 -1.06 -7.04
C GLY A 143 21.99 -1.50 -6.25
N GLY A 144 21.46 -2.68 -6.53
CA GLY A 144 20.30 -3.25 -5.82
C GLY A 144 20.68 -3.90 -4.48
N SER A 145 19.70 -4.28 -3.71
CA SER A 145 19.88 -4.95 -2.41
C SER A 145 19.82 -6.49 -2.49
N ARG A 146 19.32 -7.05 -3.59
CA ARG A 146 19.06 -8.49 -3.72
C ARG A 146 20.17 -9.21 -4.51
N PRO A 147 20.41 -10.51 -4.24
CA PRO A 147 21.40 -11.30 -4.97
C PRO A 147 21.03 -11.43 -6.44
N GLY A 148 22.02 -11.69 -7.30
CA GLY A 148 21.82 -12.07 -8.69
C GLY A 148 21.41 -13.54 -8.85
N GLY A 149 20.86 -13.89 -10.00
CA GLY A 149 20.37 -15.24 -10.28
C GLY A 149 18.93 -15.46 -9.80
N TRP A 150 18.59 -16.69 -9.43
CA TRP A 150 17.27 -17.06 -8.93
C TRP A 150 17.09 -16.66 -7.47
N ASP A 151 15.91 -16.12 -7.17
CA ASP A 151 15.53 -15.72 -5.82
C ASP A 151 14.04 -15.96 -5.59
N VAL A 152 13.66 -16.30 -4.34
CA VAL A 152 12.27 -16.45 -3.90
C VAL A 152 12.13 -15.81 -2.55
N PHE A 153 11.21 -14.87 -2.44
CA PHE A 153 11.02 -14.14 -1.19
C PHE A 153 9.58 -13.66 -0.97
N GLN A 154 9.25 -13.53 0.29
CA GLN A 154 8.03 -12.86 0.72
C GLN A 154 8.29 -11.35 0.74
N ARG A 155 7.74 -10.61 -0.25
CA ARG A 155 7.95 -9.16 -0.35
C ARG A 155 7.25 -8.43 0.78
N SER A 156 5.97 -8.76 1.02
CA SER A 156 5.20 -8.22 2.13
C SER A 156 4.13 -9.20 2.62
N VAL A 157 3.79 -9.08 3.90
CA VAL A 157 2.57 -9.61 4.50
C VAL A 157 1.95 -8.47 5.29
N GLU A 158 0.84 -7.93 4.81
CA GLU A 158 0.18 -6.79 5.41
C GLU A 158 -1.06 -7.23 6.16
N LEU A 159 -1.06 -6.97 7.47
CA LEU A 159 -2.25 -7.08 8.30
C LEU A 159 -2.90 -5.71 8.38
N ASN A 160 -4.12 -5.60 7.86
CA ASN A 160 -4.89 -4.38 7.93
C ASN A 160 -6.13 -4.54 8.81
N ALA A 161 -6.43 -3.48 9.57
CA ALA A 161 -7.65 -3.37 10.34
C ALA A 161 -8.19 -1.93 10.24
N ALA A 162 -9.50 -1.79 10.04
CA ALA A 162 -10.16 -0.50 9.98
C ALA A 162 -11.54 -0.55 10.64
N ALA A 163 -11.89 0.51 11.36
CA ALA A 163 -13.20 0.64 11.99
C ALA A 163 -13.61 2.11 12.12
N SER A 164 -14.90 2.37 12.23
CA SER A 164 -15.39 3.66 12.71
C SER A 164 -15.01 3.81 14.19
N VAL A 165 -14.39 4.91 14.55
CA VAL A 165 -14.12 5.29 15.95
C VAL A 165 -15.41 5.79 16.57
N ASP A 166 -16.10 6.67 15.83
CA ASP A 166 -17.41 7.23 16.12
C ASP A 166 -18.06 7.66 14.79
N PRO A 167 -19.25 8.33 14.77
CA PRO A 167 -19.85 8.81 13.54
C PRO A 167 -19.04 9.88 12.79
N PHE A 168 -18.03 10.47 13.42
CA PHE A 168 -17.25 11.59 12.89
C PHE A 168 -15.85 11.20 12.43
N ALA A 169 -15.38 10.00 12.81
CA ALA A 169 -14.04 9.56 12.50
C ALA A 169 -13.94 8.05 12.27
N ARG A 170 -13.02 7.65 11.38
CA ARG A 170 -12.61 6.27 11.09
C ARG A 170 -11.12 6.13 11.43
N GLY A 171 -10.75 5.05 12.11
CA GLY A 171 -9.37 4.66 12.34
C GLY A 171 -8.98 3.46 11.47
N TYR A 172 -7.72 3.40 11.08
CA TYR A 172 -7.16 2.22 10.41
C TYR A 172 -5.69 2.03 10.77
N VAL A 173 -5.25 0.78 10.66
CA VAL A 173 -3.87 0.38 10.86
C VAL A 173 -3.46 -0.65 9.82
N VAL A 174 -2.24 -0.50 9.29
CA VAL A 174 -1.56 -1.47 8.43
C VAL A 174 -0.22 -1.81 9.04
N ILE A 175 -0.03 -3.10 9.32
CA ILE A 175 1.25 -3.65 9.81
C ILE A 175 1.82 -4.49 8.69
N ASN A 176 2.99 -4.12 8.20
CA ASN A 176 3.69 -4.84 7.15
C ASN A 176 4.85 -5.65 7.74
N ALA A 177 4.90 -6.93 7.40
CA ALA A 177 6.01 -7.83 7.69
C ALA A 177 6.71 -8.21 6.37
N SER A 178 8.02 -8.08 6.34
CA SER A 178 8.87 -8.44 5.22
C SER A 178 10.05 -9.29 5.69
N VAL A 179 10.67 -10.01 4.76
CA VAL A 179 11.85 -10.83 5.03
C VAL A 179 13.06 -10.18 4.37
N ASP A 180 14.11 -9.94 5.15
CA ASP A 180 15.39 -9.47 4.62
C ASP A 180 15.99 -10.58 3.73
N PRO A 181 16.29 -10.27 2.46
CA PRO A 181 16.74 -11.28 1.51
C PRO A 181 18.14 -11.83 1.79
N THR A 182 18.95 -11.11 2.56
CA THR A 182 20.34 -11.46 2.81
C THR A 182 20.48 -12.26 4.09
N THR A 183 19.76 -11.84 5.14
CA THR A 183 19.84 -12.47 6.47
C THR A 183 18.76 -13.52 6.70
N GLY A 184 17.64 -13.44 5.95
CA GLY A 184 16.42 -14.24 6.20
C GLY A 184 15.64 -13.79 7.44
N GLU A 185 16.05 -12.69 8.08
CA GLU A 185 15.34 -12.15 9.24
C GLU A 185 14.03 -11.47 8.84
N SER A 186 13.00 -11.68 9.66
CA SER A 186 11.70 -11.06 9.45
C SER A 186 11.61 -9.75 10.24
N ASN A 187 11.20 -8.69 9.58
CA ASN A 187 10.92 -7.40 10.18
C ASN A 187 9.42 -7.09 10.07
N ALA A 188 8.84 -6.61 11.16
CA ALA A 188 7.48 -6.11 11.16
C ALA A 188 7.46 -4.63 11.57
N ALA A 189 6.77 -3.81 10.79
CA ALA A 189 6.68 -2.38 11.02
C ALA A 189 5.25 -1.88 10.83
N VAL A 190 4.89 -0.84 11.58
CA VAL A 190 3.64 -0.11 11.32
C VAL A 190 3.83 0.70 10.05
N GLU A 191 3.13 0.32 9.00
CA GLU A 191 3.17 0.99 7.70
C GLU A 191 2.23 2.19 7.68
N GLU A 192 0.97 1.97 8.10
CA GLU A 192 0.02 3.04 8.36
C GLU A 192 -0.67 2.85 9.72
N ALA A 193 -0.98 3.95 10.40
CA ALA A 193 -1.82 4.02 11.60
C ALA A 193 -2.39 5.43 11.70
N ALA A 194 -3.61 5.63 11.25
CA ALA A 194 -4.18 6.97 11.14
C ALA A 194 -5.67 7.03 11.48
N ILE A 195 -6.10 8.24 11.82
CA ILE A 195 -7.49 8.61 11.99
C ILE A 195 -7.87 9.57 10.84
N VAL A 196 -9.04 9.35 10.26
CA VAL A 196 -9.61 10.16 9.19
C VAL A 196 -10.98 10.66 9.60
N THR A 197 -11.22 11.96 9.49
CA THR A 197 -12.54 12.54 9.75
C THR A 197 -13.52 12.21 8.61
N THR A 198 -14.79 11.95 8.93
CA THR A 198 -15.81 11.51 7.97
C THR A 198 -16.89 12.53 7.70
N SER A 199 -17.03 13.56 8.53
CA SER A 199 -18.19 14.48 8.49
C SER A 199 -17.86 15.93 8.87
N LEU A 200 -16.69 16.42 8.45
CA LEU A 200 -16.39 17.84 8.60
C LEU A 200 -17.20 18.69 7.63
N PRO A 201 -17.60 19.92 8.03
CA PRO A 201 -18.26 20.85 7.13
C PRO A 201 -17.35 21.25 5.96
N TRP A 202 -17.94 21.86 4.93
CA TRP A 202 -17.25 22.41 3.74
C TRP A 202 -16.45 21.37 2.93
N ASN A 203 -16.89 20.12 2.90
CA ASN A 203 -16.21 19.03 2.19
C ASN A 203 -14.73 18.86 2.59
N LEU A 204 -14.41 19.19 3.83
CA LEU A 204 -13.08 18.98 4.39
C LEU A 204 -12.94 17.56 4.93
N THR A 205 -11.76 16.99 4.74
CA THR A 205 -11.33 15.77 5.42
C THR A 205 -9.97 16.01 6.02
N VAL A 206 -9.78 15.59 7.26
CA VAL A 206 -8.48 15.64 7.95
C VAL A 206 -8.05 14.23 8.27
N LYS A 207 -6.80 13.91 7.92
CA LYS A 207 -6.12 12.66 8.23
C LYS A 207 -4.92 12.97 9.12
N GLY A 208 -4.75 12.22 10.21
CA GLY A 208 -3.64 12.41 11.14
C GLY A 208 -3.10 11.07 11.65
N GLY A 209 -1.77 10.98 11.78
CA GLY A 209 -1.05 9.78 12.19
C GLY A 209 0.07 9.41 11.24
N ARG A 210 0.33 8.11 11.08
CA ARG A 210 1.23 7.55 10.06
C ARG A 210 0.41 7.11 8.86
N PHE A 211 0.72 7.63 7.69
CA PHE A 211 -0.02 7.33 6.46
C PHE A 211 0.80 7.68 5.22
N PHE A 212 0.32 7.29 4.03
CA PHE A 212 0.88 7.75 2.77
C PHE A 212 0.27 9.10 2.40
N GLY A 213 1.10 10.15 2.33
CA GLY A 213 0.68 11.49 1.93
C GLY A 213 0.30 11.52 0.44
N GLU A 214 -0.81 12.16 0.11
CA GLU A 214 -1.23 12.30 -1.29
C GLU A 214 -0.26 13.16 -2.08
N PHE A 215 0.57 12.51 -2.89
CA PHE A 215 1.55 13.13 -3.78
C PHE A 215 1.66 12.27 -5.04
N GLY A 216 1.74 12.89 -6.22
CA GLY A 216 1.83 12.16 -7.48
C GLY A 216 0.65 11.22 -7.72
N ARG A 217 0.85 10.22 -8.57
CA ARG A 217 -0.20 9.25 -8.92
C ARG A 217 -0.06 7.93 -8.18
N LEU A 218 1.15 7.40 -8.03
CA LEU A 218 1.39 6.04 -7.50
C LEU A 218 2.17 6.02 -6.18
N SER A 219 2.66 7.15 -5.67
CA SER A 219 3.49 7.16 -4.46
C SER A 219 2.72 6.87 -3.16
N TYR A 220 1.40 7.11 -3.15
CA TYR A 220 0.53 6.86 -1.99
C TYR A 220 -0.31 5.56 -2.13
N ILE A 221 0.07 4.68 -3.05
CA ILE A 221 -0.55 3.38 -3.31
C ILE A 221 0.40 2.29 -2.82
N HIS A 222 -0.12 1.26 -2.14
CA HIS A 222 0.65 0.10 -1.70
C HIS A 222 1.19 -0.70 -2.88
N ASP A 223 2.33 -1.37 -2.71
CA ASP A 223 3.00 -2.10 -3.78
C ASP A 223 2.13 -3.19 -4.42
N HIS A 224 1.33 -3.90 -3.63
CA HIS A 224 0.43 -4.96 -4.12
C HIS A 224 -0.76 -4.42 -4.95
N GLU A 225 -1.07 -3.13 -4.86
CA GLU A 225 -2.11 -2.45 -5.63
C GLU A 225 -1.59 -1.86 -6.96
N LEU A 226 -0.28 -1.82 -7.15
CA LEU A 226 0.32 -1.33 -8.38
C LEU A 226 -0.13 -2.18 -9.58
N PRO A 227 -0.32 -1.59 -10.77
CA PRO A 227 -0.68 -2.34 -11.97
C PRO A 227 0.44 -3.24 -12.51
N PHE A 228 1.67 -3.09 -12.03
CA PHE A 228 2.88 -3.83 -12.39
C PHE A 228 3.69 -4.20 -11.14
N VAL A 229 4.76 -5.01 -11.28
CA VAL A 229 5.48 -5.59 -10.13
C VAL A 229 6.33 -4.55 -9.39
N ASN A 230 7.14 -3.79 -10.13
CA ASN A 230 8.12 -2.88 -9.54
C ASN A 230 7.60 -1.46 -9.53
N ARG A 231 7.70 -0.77 -8.39
CA ARG A 231 7.43 0.66 -8.33
C ARG A 231 8.35 1.42 -9.29
N PRO A 232 7.86 2.49 -9.97
CA PRO A 232 8.66 3.28 -10.91
C PRO A 232 9.96 3.79 -10.31
N LEU A 233 11.03 3.78 -11.11
CA LEU A 233 12.38 4.20 -10.68
C LEU A 233 12.38 5.61 -10.08
N VAL A 234 11.65 6.54 -10.68
CA VAL A 234 11.60 7.93 -10.21
C VAL A 234 10.94 8.02 -8.84
N LEU A 235 9.92 7.22 -8.55
CA LEU A 235 9.29 7.19 -7.22
C LEU A 235 10.23 6.57 -6.19
N ASN A 236 10.94 5.50 -6.54
CA ASN A 236 11.94 4.90 -5.66
C ASN A 236 13.07 5.88 -5.32
N GLN A 237 13.59 6.63 -6.30
CA GLN A 237 14.71 7.54 -6.07
C GLN A 237 14.28 8.88 -5.47
N TYR A 238 13.13 9.45 -5.89
CA TYR A 238 12.76 10.82 -5.52
C TYR A 238 11.82 10.88 -4.33
N VAL A 239 11.07 9.83 -4.06
CA VAL A 239 10.15 9.76 -2.91
C VAL A 239 10.65 8.74 -1.87
N GLY A 240 11.41 7.72 -2.30
CA GLY A 240 11.79 6.58 -1.48
C GLY A 240 10.75 5.45 -1.57
N GLY A 241 10.07 5.38 -2.71
CA GLY A 241 9.01 4.43 -3.01
C GLY A 241 7.64 4.96 -2.65
N GLU A 242 7.25 4.84 -1.40
CA GLU A 242 5.96 5.30 -0.88
C GLU A 242 6.09 6.65 -0.17
N SER A 243 5.07 7.50 -0.29
CA SER A 243 5.03 8.83 0.35
C SER A 243 4.67 8.75 1.85
N LYS A 244 5.29 7.81 2.56
CA LYS A 244 5.07 7.55 3.98
C LYS A 244 5.41 8.76 4.85
N THR A 245 4.51 9.11 5.77
CA THR A 245 4.68 10.27 6.66
C THR A 245 4.07 10.00 8.04
N ASP A 246 4.64 10.64 9.07
CA ASP A 246 4.00 10.84 10.36
C ASP A 246 3.58 12.32 10.43
N GLY A 247 2.28 12.61 10.29
CA GLY A 247 1.84 13.99 10.12
C GLY A 247 0.35 14.21 10.10
N VAL A 248 -0.03 15.32 9.49
CA VAL A 248 -1.43 15.71 9.27
C VAL A 248 -1.60 16.13 7.81
N GLN A 249 -2.70 15.69 7.22
CA GLN A 249 -3.13 16.05 5.87
C GLN A 249 -4.57 16.56 5.91
N VAL A 250 -4.83 17.61 5.15
CA VAL A 250 -6.15 18.16 4.93
C VAL A 250 -6.48 18.03 3.45
N ASN A 251 -7.62 17.44 3.15
CA ASN A 251 -8.18 17.38 1.81
C ASN A 251 -9.42 18.29 1.74
N TYR A 252 -9.53 19.06 0.68
CA TYR A 252 -10.63 19.93 0.38
C TYR A 252 -11.21 19.63 -1.00
N LEU A 253 -12.45 19.15 -1.02
CA LEU A 253 -13.18 18.99 -2.28
C LEU A 253 -13.92 20.28 -2.57
N LEU A 254 -13.55 20.97 -3.67
CA LEU A 254 -14.15 22.25 -4.03
C LEU A 254 -15.66 22.09 -4.29
N PRO A 255 -16.50 22.98 -3.74
CA PRO A 255 -17.95 22.93 -3.93
C PRO A 255 -18.37 23.55 -5.30
N ILE A 256 -17.84 22.99 -6.37
CA ILE A 256 -18.13 23.41 -7.76
C ILE A 256 -18.69 22.21 -8.54
N SER A 257 -19.22 22.46 -9.74
CA SER A 257 -19.83 21.42 -10.59
C SER A 257 -18.83 20.38 -11.13
N HIS A 258 -17.52 20.68 -11.09
CA HIS A 258 -16.45 19.79 -11.50
C HIS A 258 -15.72 19.25 -10.29
N TYR A 259 -15.27 18.00 -10.37
CA TYR A 259 -14.44 17.43 -9.33
C TYR A 259 -13.08 18.11 -9.31
N VAL A 260 -12.75 18.80 -8.23
CA VAL A 260 -11.41 19.34 -7.95
C VAL A 260 -11.09 19.09 -6.48
N SER A 261 -10.05 18.30 -6.25
CA SER A 261 -9.53 17.97 -4.92
C SER A 261 -8.22 18.71 -4.69
N LEU A 262 -8.12 19.38 -3.54
CA LEU A 262 -6.90 20.04 -3.07
C LEU A 262 -6.46 19.34 -1.80
N THR A 263 -5.19 18.98 -1.73
CA THR A 263 -4.56 18.36 -0.58
C THR A 263 -3.42 19.24 -0.11
N ALA A 264 -3.28 19.39 1.21
CA ALA A 264 -2.12 19.99 1.85
C ALA A 264 -1.76 19.19 3.10
N GLY A 265 -0.48 18.99 3.37
CA GLY A 265 -0.03 18.24 4.53
C GLY A 265 1.32 18.70 5.06
N ALA A 266 1.59 18.32 6.30
CA ALA A 266 2.85 18.51 6.97
C ALA A 266 3.18 17.32 7.89
N GLY A 267 4.43 16.89 7.89
CA GLY A 267 4.86 15.73 8.68
C GLY A 267 6.35 15.69 8.97
N THR A 268 6.72 14.76 9.82
CA THR A 268 8.12 14.64 10.29
C THR A 268 9.03 13.93 9.31
N GLN A 269 8.46 13.24 8.34
CA GLN A 269 9.16 12.60 7.21
C GLN A 269 8.27 12.67 5.97
N PHE A 270 8.82 12.37 4.82
CA PHE A 270 8.08 12.17 3.59
C PHE A 270 8.83 11.16 2.72
N GLY A 271 8.27 9.96 2.59
CA GLY A 271 8.97 8.83 2.01
C GLY A 271 10.29 8.56 2.75
N ASP A 272 11.38 8.47 2.01
CA ASP A 272 12.73 8.30 2.56
C ASP A 272 13.41 9.63 2.95
N THR A 273 12.70 10.74 2.89
CA THR A 273 13.25 12.04 3.25
C THR A 273 12.93 12.37 4.72
N PRO A 274 13.78 11.98 5.68
CA PRO A 274 13.59 12.33 7.08
C PRO A 274 13.92 13.82 7.28
N ASN A 275 13.42 14.35 8.36
CA ASN A 275 13.85 15.67 8.81
C ASN A 275 15.16 15.61 9.57
N SER A 276 15.88 16.74 9.54
CA SER A 276 16.96 16.99 10.48
C SER A 276 16.47 16.78 11.90
N VAL A 277 17.06 15.84 12.62
CA VAL A 277 16.74 15.53 14.00
C VAL A 277 17.83 16.07 14.87
N GLY A 278 17.66 17.32 15.35
CA GLY A 278 18.41 17.82 16.51
C GLY A 278 17.62 17.56 17.77
N ASP A 279 18.09 18.08 18.90
CA ASP A 279 17.41 17.97 20.19
C ASP A 279 16.02 18.64 20.22
N PHE A 280 15.77 19.51 19.23
CA PHE A 280 14.50 20.23 19.11
C PHE A 280 14.05 20.30 17.64
N ARG A 281 12.79 19.86 17.39
CA ARG A 281 12.17 19.95 16.09
C ARG A 281 11.28 21.20 16.00
N SER A 282 11.53 22.04 15.01
CA SER A 282 10.74 23.24 14.72
C SER A 282 9.90 23.05 13.46
N ALA A 283 9.04 24.01 13.14
CA ALA A 283 8.29 24.00 11.89
C ALA A 283 9.20 23.95 10.65
N SER A 284 10.38 24.58 10.68
CA SER A 284 11.36 24.49 9.60
C SER A 284 12.01 23.10 9.43
N ASN A 285 11.71 22.16 10.33
CA ASN A 285 12.13 20.77 10.26
C ASN A 285 10.99 19.83 9.83
N LEU A 286 9.88 20.33 9.34
CA LEU A 286 8.81 19.50 8.79
C LEU A 286 8.92 19.39 7.27
N ASN A 287 8.44 18.27 6.74
CA ASN A 287 8.15 18.13 5.33
C ASN A 287 6.75 18.69 5.07
N TYR A 288 6.59 19.43 4.00
CA TYR A 288 5.33 19.99 3.52
C TYR A 288 5.02 19.41 2.14
N TRP A 289 3.79 19.03 1.91
CA TRP A 289 3.37 18.56 0.58
C TRP A 289 1.99 19.08 0.23
N GLY A 290 1.68 19.05 -1.05
CA GLY A 290 0.36 19.38 -1.56
C GLY A 290 0.11 18.74 -2.91
N ARG A 291 -1.15 18.53 -3.21
CA ARG A 291 -1.64 18.01 -4.49
C ARG A 291 -2.91 18.74 -4.90
N ALA A 292 -3.02 19.00 -6.18
CA ALA A 292 -4.25 19.40 -6.83
C ALA A 292 -4.58 18.37 -7.89
N SER A 293 -5.77 17.80 -7.89
CA SER A 293 -6.22 16.84 -8.89
C SER A 293 -7.65 17.14 -9.33
N THR A 294 -7.94 16.77 -10.57
CA THR A 294 -9.28 16.93 -11.14
C THR A 294 -9.59 15.72 -12.04
N TYR A 295 -10.87 15.58 -12.38
CA TYR A 295 -11.37 14.47 -13.17
C TYR A 295 -12.39 14.99 -14.19
N PHE A 296 -12.26 14.50 -15.41
CA PHE A 296 -13.15 14.84 -16.52
C PHE A 296 -13.61 13.58 -17.25
N ASP A 297 -14.90 13.46 -17.51
CA ASP A 297 -15.43 12.54 -18.51
C ASP A 297 -15.38 13.24 -19.87
N LEU A 298 -14.35 12.90 -20.68
CA LEU A 298 -14.23 13.43 -22.05
C LEU A 298 -15.33 12.87 -22.95
N THR A 299 -15.70 11.62 -22.71
CA THR A 299 -16.85 10.92 -23.30
C THR A 299 -17.41 9.95 -22.27
N PRO A 300 -18.61 9.36 -22.46
CA PRO A 300 -19.13 8.32 -21.56
C PRO A 300 -18.20 7.10 -21.36
N ASN A 301 -17.20 6.93 -22.22
CA ASN A 301 -16.26 5.80 -22.15
C ASN A 301 -14.81 6.22 -21.85
N ILE A 302 -14.48 7.51 -21.87
CA ILE A 302 -13.11 8.01 -21.72
C ILE A 302 -13.07 9.01 -20.59
N SER A 303 -12.27 8.73 -19.58
CA SER A 303 -11.95 9.67 -18.50
C SER A 303 -10.52 10.19 -18.62
N PHE A 304 -10.33 11.41 -18.11
CA PHE A 304 -9.06 12.12 -18.04
C PHE A 304 -8.87 12.67 -16.62
N GLU A 305 -7.76 12.33 -15.98
CA GLU A 305 -7.46 12.73 -14.61
C GLU A 305 -6.05 13.33 -14.58
N PRO A 306 -5.91 14.66 -14.62
CA PRO A 306 -4.65 15.35 -14.41
C PRO A 306 -4.44 15.68 -12.94
N GLY A 307 -3.16 15.71 -12.52
CA GLY A 307 -2.74 16.10 -11.18
C GLY A 307 -1.45 16.90 -11.19
N LEU A 308 -1.29 17.76 -10.18
CA LEU A 308 -0.08 18.49 -9.88
C LEU A 308 0.26 18.28 -8.41
N SER A 309 1.53 18.06 -8.11
CA SER A 309 2.00 17.78 -6.75
C SER A 309 3.28 18.55 -6.45
N GLY A 310 3.47 18.90 -5.19
CA GLY A 310 4.69 19.50 -4.71
C GLY A 310 5.05 19.01 -3.31
N MET A 311 6.35 18.90 -3.03
CA MET A 311 6.87 18.62 -1.70
C MET A 311 8.06 19.55 -1.44
N TRP A 312 8.15 20.03 -0.22
CA TRP A 312 9.26 20.87 0.24
C TRP A 312 9.73 20.43 1.62
N ASN A 313 11.01 20.13 1.70
CA ASN A 313 11.71 19.93 2.97
C ASN A 313 12.77 21.04 3.12
N PRO A 314 12.52 22.02 3.98
CA PRO A 314 13.42 23.18 4.14
C PRO A 314 14.74 22.85 4.86
N ASN A 315 14.81 21.74 5.57
CA ASN A 315 15.98 21.35 6.35
C ASN A 315 16.07 19.82 6.47
N THR A 316 16.51 19.16 5.41
CA THR A 316 16.65 17.70 5.36
C THR A 316 18.04 17.24 5.81
N VAL A 317 18.11 15.98 6.24
CA VAL A 317 19.38 15.26 6.46
C VAL A 317 19.44 14.12 5.46
N SER A 318 20.57 13.93 4.79
CA SER A 318 20.77 12.79 3.88
C SER A 318 20.52 11.48 4.62
N LEU A 319 19.79 10.59 4.00
CA LEU A 319 19.73 9.18 4.40
C LEU A 319 21.15 8.59 4.35
N GLY A 320 21.58 7.97 5.44
CA GLY A 320 22.93 7.43 5.55
C GLY A 320 24.02 8.46 5.85
N GLY A 321 23.66 9.74 6.14
CA GLY A 321 24.59 10.80 6.49
C GLY A 321 25.26 11.47 5.28
N PRO A 322 26.39 12.15 5.47
CA PRO A 322 27.14 12.80 4.40
C PRO A 322 27.58 11.80 3.33
N GLN A 323 27.31 12.08 2.07
CA GLN A 323 27.68 11.24 0.93
C GLN A 323 29.07 11.55 0.43
N LEU A 324 29.98 10.57 0.48
CA LEU A 324 31.34 10.69 -0.04
C LEU A 324 31.34 10.44 -1.56
N GLN A 325 31.75 11.43 -2.31
CA GLN A 325 31.89 11.34 -3.77
C GLN A 325 33.28 10.76 -4.16
N PRO A 326 33.42 10.19 -5.38
CA PRO A 326 34.72 9.63 -5.85
C PRO A 326 35.89 10.60 -5.84
N ASN A 327 35.61 11.90 -5.95
CA ASN A 327 36.62 12.96 -5.86
C ASN A 327 37.02 13.36 -4.43
N GLY A 328 36.51 12.63 -3.42
CA GLY A 328 36.71 12.89 -2.01
C GLY A 328 35.87 14.02 -1.41
N SER A 329 34.98 14.65 -2.18
CA SER A 329 34.03 15.64 -1.66
C SER A 329 32.91 14.98 -0.89
N ILE A 330 32.42 15.64 0.17
CA ILE A 330 31.31 15.20 1.00
C ILE A 330 30.13 16.11 0.73
N PHE A 331 29.01 15.51 0.32
CA PHE A 331 27.73 16.18 0.09
C PHE A 331 26.82 15.94 1.31
N THR A 332 26.35 17.03 1.91
CA THR A 332 25.35 17.01 2.99
C THR A 332 24.09 17.71 2.50
N GLN A 333 23.00 16.97 2.32
CA GLN A 333 21.74 17.53 1.85
C GLN A 333 21.16 18.50 2.88
N ARG A 334 20.67 19.65 2.44
CA ARG A 334 20.12 20.71 3.29
C ARG A 334 18.67 21.02 2.99
N GLU A 335 18.31 21.10 1.75
CA GLU A 335 16.96 21.43 1.31
C GLU A 335 16.57 20.53 0.15
N ARG A 336 15.31 20.17 0.07
CA ARG A 336 14.76 19.41 -1.04
C ARG A 336 13.43 19.99 -1.47
N ARG A 337 13.29 20.19 -2.77
CA ARG A 337 12.03 20.55 -3.42
C ARG A 337 11.74 19.50 -4.48
N LEU A 338 10.51 19.01 -4.48
CA LEU A 338 10.04 18.04 -5.46
C LEU A 338 8.74 18.57 -6.04
N VAL A 339 8.63 18.67 -7.35
CA VAL A 339 7.41 19.03 -8.05
C VAL A 339 7.09 17.97 -9.10
N GLY A 340 5.82 17.71 -9.30
CA GLY A 340 5.36 16.69 -10.23
C GLY A 340 4.06 17.05 -10.94
N ALA A 341 3.93 16.52 -12.14
CA ALA A 341 2.69 16.54 -12.90
C ALA A 341 2.38 15.15 -13.39
N ASP A 342 1.14 14.74 -13.23
CA ASP A 342 0.66 13.43 -13.67
C ASP A 342 -0.63 13.55 -14.48
N VAL A 343 -0.82 12.59 -15.39
CA VAL A 343 -2.08 12.42 -16.13
C VAL A 343 -2.44 10.96 -16.25
N THR A 344 -3.72 10.66 -16.17
CA THR A 344 -4.27 9.34 -16.46
C THR A 344 -5.40 9.46 -17.44
N PHE A 345 -5.35 8.67 -18.53
CA PHE A 345 -6.45 8.43 -19.42
C PHE A 345 -6.95 7.01 -19.26
N ALA A 346 -8.25 6.84 -19.09
CA ALA A 346 -8.84 5.51 -19.01
C ALA A 346 -9.99 5.40 -20.01
N TYR A 347 -9.91 4.39 -20.88
CA TYR A 347 -11.01 3.96 -21.73
C TYR A 347 -11.71 2.77 -21.07
N ARG A 348 -12.98 2.93 -20.72
CA ARG A 348 -13.83 1.93 -20.06
C ARG A 348 -15.19 1.91 -20.75
N PRO A 349 -15.42 1.02 -21.75
CA PRO A 349 -16.69 0.98 -22.49
C PRO A 349 -17.83 0.59 -21.54
N LEU A 350 -18.96 1.31 -21.61
CA LEU A 350 -20.11 1.14 -20.70
C LEU A 350 -20.67 -0.30 -20.66
N ARG A 351 -20.64 -1.03 -21.77
CA ARG A 351 -21.18 -2.40 -21.87
C ARG A 351 -20.17 -3.49 -21.53
N ASP A 352 -18.87 -3.24 -21.79
CA ASP A 352 -17.82 -4.26 -21.73
C ASP A 352 -16.69 -3.91 -20.74
N ASN A 353 -16.88 -2.98 -19.81
CA ASN A 353 -15.86 -2.51 -18.89
C ASN A 353 -15.26 -3.61 -17.99
N GLN A 354 -16.03 -4.68 -17.74
CA GLN A 354 -15.52 -5.86 -17.02
C GLN A 354 -14.53 -6.69 -17.86
N PHE A 355 -14.61 -6.60 -19.18
CA PHE A 355 -13.85 -7.43 -20.11
C PHE A 355 -12.78 -6.65 -20.87
N LYS A 356 -13.00 -5.36 -21.10
CA LYS A 356 -12.10 -4.52 -21.88
C LYS A 356 -11.93 -3.16 -21.22
N SER A 357 -10.68 -2.76 -21.02
CA SER A 357 -10.33 -1.39 -20.65
C SER A 357 -8.90 -1.10 -21.06
N VAL A 358 -8.60 0.17 -21.32
CA VAL A 358 -7.24 0.65 -21.56
C VAL A 358 -7.00 1.76 -20.55
N THR A 359 -5.88 1.70 -19.83
CA THR A 359 -5.44 2.77 -18.94
C THR A 359 -4.04 3.19 -19.35
N TRP A 360 -3.85 4.45 -19.63
CA TRP A 360 -2.55 5.06 -19.82
C TRP A 360 -2.31 6.08 -18.72
N GLY A 361 -1.20 5.93 -18.00
CA GLY A 361 -0.80 6.85 -16.95
C GLY A 361 0.65 7.28 -17.15
N THR A 362 0.95 8.52 -16.87
CA THR A 362 2.31 9.07 -16.89
C THR A 362 2.47 10.12 -15.80
N GLU A 363 3.66 10.19 -15.23
CA GLU A 363 4.05 11.19 -14.24
C GLU A 363 5.48 11.64 -14.52
N VAL A 364 5.69 12.94 -14.42
CA VAL A 364 7.02 13.59 -14.53
C VAL A 364 7.30 14.28 -13.21
N LEU A 365 8.47 14.03 -12.66
CA LEU A 365 8.96 14.66 -11.42
C LEU A 365 10.23 15.45 -11.69
N HIS A 366 10.34 16.59 -11.03
CA HIS A 366 11.56 17.40 -10.97
C HIS A 366 11.94 17.63 -9.50
N SER A 367 13.19 17.35 -9.17
CA SER A 367 13.73 17.54 -7.82
C SER A 367 14.89 18.54 -7.85
N ASP A 368 14.80 19.58 -7.02
CA ASP A 368 15.90 20.48 -6.69
C ASP A 368 16.43 20.13 -5.29
N ASN A 369 17.68 19.68 -5.22
CA ASN A 369 18.36 19.36 -3.98
C ASN A 369 19.51 20.30 -3.72
N ARG A 370 19.51 20.94 -2.57
CA ARG A 370 20.59 21.80 -2.10
C ARG A 370 21.50 21.02 -1.17
N TYR A 371 22.80 21.04 -1.46
CA TYR A 371 23.83 20.36 -0.70
C TYR A 371 24.86 21.37 -0.19
N ASP A 372 25.34 21.16 1.05
CA ASP A 372 26.62 21.68 1.49
C ASP A 372 27.72 20.72 1.04
N VAL A 373 28.71 21.22 0.34
CA VAL A 373 29.79 20.43 -0.24
C VAL A 373 31.07 20.76 0.48
N THR A 374 31.65 19.77 1.16
CA THR A 374 32.99 19.88 1.76
C THR A 374 33.97 19.18 0.84
N SER A 375 34.88 19.93 0.26
CA SER A 375 35.98 19.40 -0.57
C SER A 375 37.25 19.22 0.25
N PRO A 376 38.06 18.15 0.00
CA PRO A 376 39.36 17.98 0.66
C PRO A 376 40.33 19.12 0.44
N ALA A 377 40.17 19.86 -0.65
CA ALA A 377 41.09 20.91 -1.09
C ALA A 377 40.49 22.32 -1.09
N GLY A 378 39.28 22.53 -0.55
CA GLY A 378 38.59 23.81 -0.67
C GLY A 378 37.66 24.15 0.48
N PRO A 379 37.20 25.41 0.53
CA PRO A 379 36.22 25.83 1.53
C PRO A 379 34.86 25.14 1.33
N LEU A 380 34.03 25.19 2.37
CA LEU A 380 32.60 24.76 2.30
C LEU A 380 31.92 25.60 1.20
N SER A 381 31.23 24.90 0.29
CA SER A 381 30.45 25.53 -0.77
C SER A 381 29.01 24.95 -0.74
N THR A 382 28.11 25.71 -1.35
CA THR A 382 26.73 25.22 -1.53
C THR A 382 26.49 24.93 -3.00
N GLN A 383 25.92 23.76 -3.29
CA GLN A 383 25.55 23.32 -4.65
C GLN A 383 24.09 22.95 -4.71
N THR A 384 23.41 23.32 -5.77
CA THR A 384 22.06 22.85 -6.09
C THR A 384 22.14 21.92 -7.29
N VAL A 385 21.56 20.72 -7.15
CA VAL A 385 21.43 19.73 -8.24
C VAL A 385 19.96 19.60 -8.58
N GLY A 386 19.62 19.97 -9.82
CA GLY A 386 18.30 19.74 -10.40
C GLY A 386 18.28 18.43 -11.18
N SER A 387 17.33 17.57 -10.92
CA SER A 387 17.20 16.25 -11.54
C SER A 387 15.76 15.99 -11.99
N TYR A 388 15.60 15.30 -13.12
CA TYR A 388 14.31 14.92 -13.68
C TYR A 388 14.13 13.41 -13.69
N GLY A 389 12.90 12.98 -13.60
CA GLY A 389 12.53 11.61 -13.82
C GLY A 389 11.07 11.48 -14.25
N LEU A 390 10.75 10.38 -14.89
CA LEU A 390 9.38 10.11 -15.35
C LEU A 390 9.13 8.61 -15.42
N TYR A 391 7.87 8.26 -15.36
CA TYR A 391 7.38 6.97 -15.82
C TYR A 391 6.13 7.13 -16.68
N SER A 392 5.90 6.14 -17.53
CA SER A 392 4.68 6.01 -18.32
C SER A 392 4.31 4.56 -18.45
N TYR A 393 3.04 4.23 -18.27
CA TYR A 393 2.54 2.88 -18.43
C TYR A 393 1.28 2.82 -19.28
N LEU A 394 1.11 1.73 -19.99
CA LEU A 394 -0.10 1.38 -20.71
C LEU A 394 -0.56 0.01 -20.26
N ALA A 395 -1.76 -0.08 -19.71
CA ALA A 395 -2.41 -1.31 -19.28
C ALA A 395 -3.62 -1.60 -20.15
N TYR A 396 -3.70 -2.80 -20.70
CA TYR A 396 -4.82 -3.27 -21.51
C TYR A 396 -5.44 -4.51 -20.88
N LYS A 397 -6.65 -4.36 -20.35
CA LYS A 397 -7.51 -5.48 -19.93
C LYS A 397 -8.26 -5.99 -21.15
N PHE A 398 -8.00 -7.21 -21.55
CA PHE A 398 -8.62 -7.83 -22.73
C PHE A 398 -9.59 -8.96 -22.39
N HIS A 399 -9.64 -9.36 -21.12
CA HIS A 399 -10.57 -10.33 -20.57
C HIS A 399 -10.80 -10.03 -19.08
N ARG A 400 -11.91 -10.52 -18.53
CA ARG A 400 -12.26 -10.30 -17.10
C ARG A 400 -11.11 -10.60 -16.14
N GLN A 401 -10.32 -11.65 -16.44
CA GLN A 401 -9.22 -12.12 -15.61
C GLN A 401 -7.83 -11.72 -16.13
N TRP A 402 -7.72 -11.18 -17.34
CA TRP A 402 -6.42 -10.97 -17.98
C TRP A 402 -6.19 -9.50 -18.32
N THR A 403 -5.04 -9.04 -17.87
CA THR A 403 -4.52 -7.69 -18.18
C THR A 403 -3.08 -7.84 -18.65
N THR A 404 -2.67 -7.09 -19.64
CA THR A 404 -1.28 -6.97 -20.06
C THR A 404 -0.89 -5.50 -20.13
N GLY A 405 0.39 -5.20 -20.09
CA GLY A 405 0.83 -3.83 -20.20
C GLY A 405 2.33 -3.70 -20.36
N VAL A 406 2.73 -2.46 -20.59
CA VAL A 406 4.13 -2.04 -20.71
C VAL A 406 4.37 -0.84 -19.81
N VAL A 407 5.60 -0.72 -19.32
CA VAL A 407 6.05 0.40 -18.49
C VAL A 407 7.37 0.90 -19.03
N PHE A 408 7.50 2.20 -19.11
CA PHE A 408 8.75 2.90 -19.37
C PHE A 408 9.10 3.77 -18.16
N ASP A 409 10.33 3.67 -17.70
CA ASP A 409 10.90 4.45 -16.61
C ASP A 409 12.16 5.15 -17.07
N TRP A 410 12.35 6.38 -16.63
CA TRP A 410 13.59 7.11 -16.83
C TRP A 410 13.84 8.05 -15.65
N VAL A 411 15.09 8.10 -15.15
CA VAL A 411 15.43 8.88 -13.98
C VAL A 411 16.88 9.35 -14.03
N GLU A 412 17.12 10.59 -13.61
CA GLU A 412 18.42 11.15 -13.28
C GLU A 412 18.70 10.96 -11.78
N ASN A 413 19.94 10.69 -11.41
CA ASN A 413 20.31 10.57 -10.00
C ASN A 413 20.23 11.92 -9.29
N LEU A 414 19.77 11.91 -8.03
CA LEU A 414 19.54 13.13 -7.24
C LEU A 414 20.81 13.92 -6.90
N GLU A 415 21.96 13.25 -6.82
CA GLU A 415 23.24 13.86 -6.46
C GLU A 415 24.10 14.15 -7.69
N ASN A 416 23.85 13.43 -8.78
CA ASN A 416 24.56 13.56 -10.04
C ASN A 416 23.62 13.35 -11.22
N ASN A 417 23.03 14.42 -11.74
CA ASN A 417 22.09 14.38 -12.84
C ASN A 417 22.68 13.91 -14.19
N GLN A 418 24.01 13.72 -14.27
CA GLN A 418 24.65 13.05 -15.41
C GLN A 418 24.45 11.52 -15.36
N ALA A 419 24.26 10.95 -14.17
CA ALA A 419 23.97 9.54 -13.99
C ALA A 419 22.47 9.27 -14.27
N LYS A 420 22.20 8.46 -15.29
CA LYS A 420 20.84 8.23 -15.81
C LYS A 420 20.54 6.75 -15.92
N THR A 421 19.37 6.38 -15.46
CA THR A 421 18.85 5.01 -15.57
C THR A 421 17.54 5.02 -16.33
N SER A 422 17.34 4.06 -17.22
CA SER A 422 16.05 3.79 -17.87
C SER A 422 15.67 2.33 -17.72
N ALA A 423 14.37 2.04 -17.62
CA ALA A 423 13.87 0.68 -17.59
C ALA A 423 12.66 0.52 -18.51
N TYR A 424 12.57 -0.65 -19.11
CA TYR A 424 11.50 -1.07 -20.01
C TYR A 424 10.91 -2.35 -19.48
N SER A 425 9.64 -2.34 -19.13
CA SER A 425 8.96 -3.53 -18.61
C SER A 425 7.77 -3.92 -19.48
N ALA A 426 7.52 -5.21 -19.56
CA ALA A 426 6.29 -5.78 -20.10
C ALA A 426 5.74 -6.80 -19.12
N TYR A 427 4.43 -6.81 -18.92
CA TYR A 427 3.80 -7.70 -17.95
C TYR A 427 2.48 -8.28 -18.45
N VAL A 428 2.12 -9.41 -17.85
CA VAL A 428 0.81 -10.02 -17.96
C VAL A 428 0.32 -10.43 -16.57
N THR A 429 -0.91 -10.08 -16.24
CA THR A 429 -1.58 -10.42 -14.98
C THR A 429 -2.73 -11.36 -15.26
N TRP A 430 -2.80 -12.45 -14.51
CA TRP A 430 -3.93 -13.35 -14.44
C TRP A 430 -4.58 -13.25 -13.06
N ALA A 431 -5.72 -12.58 -12.98
CA ALA A 431 -6.54 -12.49 -11.78
C ALA A 431 -7.47 -13.71 -11.73
N LEU A 432 -7.09 -14.76 -10.98
CA LEU A 432 -7.94 -15.93 -10.77
C LEU A 432 -9.26 -15.53 -10.12
N SER A 433 -9.18 -14.58 -9.18
CA SER A 433 -10.31 -13.97 -8.50
C SER A 433 -9.93 -12.56 -8.03
N HIS A 434 -10.82 -11.85 -7.34
CA HIS A 434 -10.49 -10.61 -6.65
C HIS A 434 -9.43 -10.81 -5.54
N TRP A 435 -9.34 -12.03 -5.00
CA TRP A 435 -8.53 -12.39 -3.84
C TRP A 435 -7.20 -13.06 -4.19
N ASN A 436 -6.95 -13.35 -5.47
CA ASN A 436 -5.79 -14.14 -5.89
C ASN A 436 -5.39 -13.78 -7.32
N GLN A 437 -4.16 -13.34 -7.49
CA GLN A 437 -3.60 -13.00 -8.81
C GLN A 437 -2.15 -13.45 -8.97
N LEU A 438 -1.80 -13.78 -10.21
CA LEU A 438 -0.44 -14.01 -10.66
C LEU A 438 -0.07 -12.95 -11.70
N ARG A 439 1.15 -12.41 -11.59
CA ARG A 439 1.68 -11.44 -12.56
C ARG A 439 3.09 -11.82 -12.95
N LEU A 440 3.30 -12.02 -14.24
CA LEU A 440 4.61 -12.22 -14.84
C LEU A 440 5.07 -10.90 -15.44
N GLN A 441 6.29 -10.46 -15.12
CA GLN A 441 6.90 -9.24 -15.65
C GLN A 441 8.33 -9.50 -16.05
N TYR A 442 8.72 -9.00 -17.23
CA TYR A 442 10.11 -8.85 -17.65
C TYR A 442 10.49 -7.37 -17.58
N THR A 443 11.69 -7.07 -17.09
CA THR A 443 12.24 -5.72 -17.00
C THR A 443 13.68 -5.72 -17.51
N HIS A 444 13.96 -4.83 -18.47
CA HIS A 444 15.31 -4.49 -18.91
C HIS A 444 15.69 -3.13 -18.35
N THR A 445 16.75 -3.07 -17.54
CA THR A 445 17.28 -1.82 -16.98
C THR A 445 18.58 -1.46 -17.67
N ASN A 446 18.68 -0.24 -18.16
CA ASN A 446 19.84 0.29 -18.83
C ASN A 446 20.41 1.50 -18.03
N ASN A 447 21.71 1.47 -17.80
CA ASN A 447 22.44 2.47 -17.02
C ASN A 447 23.48 3.13 -17.92
N ASN A 448 23.60 4.45 -17.88
CA ASN A 448 24.67 5.12 -18.59
C ASN A 448 26.02 5.01 -17.81
N ALA A 449 27.13 5.34 -18.47
CA ALA A 449 28.46 5.21 -17.88
C ALA A 449 28.65 5.99 -16.57
N ALA A 450 27.93 7.10 -16.39
CA ALA A 450 28.03 7.94 -15.20
C ALA A 450 27.44 7.31 -13.94
N THR A 451 26.60 6.29 -14.06
CA THR A 451 26.07 5.52 -12.91
C THR A 451 27.11 4.58 -12.32
N GLY A 452 28.09 4.12 -13.11
CA GLY A 452 28.99 3.02 -12.74
C GLY A 452 28.32 1.64 -12.68
N LEU A 453 27.04 1.55 -13.03
CA LEU A 453 26.24 0.33 -12.95
C LEU A 453 26.15 -0.36 -14.31
N GLN A 454 25.88 -1.68 -14.29
CA GLN A 454 25.70 -2.48 -15.50
C GLN A 454 24.23 -2.58 -15.89
N PRO A 455 23.92 -2.73 -17.18
CA PRO A 455 22.58 -3.13 -17.61
C PRO A 455 22.15 -4.45 -16.98
N ASN A 456 20.86 -4.60 -16.68
CA ASN A 456 20.33 -5.78 -16.02
C ASN A 456 19.02 -6.22 -16.65
N ASP A 457 18.85 -7.54 -16.80
CA ASP A 457 17.61 -8.18 -17.19
C ASP A 457 17.02 -8.92 -15.99
N ALA A 458 15.74 -8.69 -15.74
CA ALA A 458 15.04 -9.32 -14.64
C ALA A 458 13.68 -9.88 -15.08
N VAL A 459 13.34 -11.03 -14.55
CA VAL A 459 12.01 -11.65 -14.68
C VAL A 459 11.44 -11.83 -13.30
N TYR A 460 10.18 -11.46 -13.13
CA TYR A 460 9.44 -11.57 -11.88
C TYR A 460 8.15 -12.35 -12.11
N LEU A 461 7.86 -13.32 -11.23
CA LEU A 461 6.54 -13.88 -11.06
C LEU A 461 6.05 -13.50 -9.67
N GLN A 462 5.09 -12.61 -9.62
CA GLN A 462 4.42 -12.14 -8.41
C GLN A 462 3.16 -12.97 -8.17
N TRP A 463 3.02 -13.48 -6.96
CA TRP A 463 1.81 -14.10 -6.49
C TRP A 463 1.24 -13.28 -5.32
N SER A 464 0.11 -12.61 -5.55
CA SER A 464 -0.57 -11.81 -4.55
C SER A 464 -1.88 -12.48 -4.16
N TRP A 465 -2.15 -12.51 -2.85
CA TRP A 465 -3.37 -13.10 -2.30
C TRP A 465 -3.90 -12.27 -1.13
N ILE A 466 -5.22 -12.28 -0.93
CA ILE A 466 -5.93 -11.49 0.07
C ILE A 466 -6.83 -12.41 0.87
N ILE A 467 -6.87 -12.26 2.19
CA ILE A 467 -7.77 -12.94 3.11
C ILE A 467 -8.55 -11.87 3.89
N GLY A 468 -9.86 -12.01 3.98
CA GLY A 468 -10.72 -11.08 4.73
C GLY A 468 -11.03 -9.80 3.99
N SER A 469 -11.29 -8.72 4.72
CA SER A 469 -11.62 -7.42 4.17
C SER A 469 -10.38 -6.59 4.00
N HIS A 470 -10.04 -6.28 2.76
CA HIS A 470 -8.92 -5.42 2.42
C HIS A 470 -9.40 -3.95 2.38
N ALA A 471 -9.23 -3.25 3.50
CA ALA A 471 -9.64 -1.86 3.64
C ALA A 471 -8.39 -1.00 3.84
N HIS A 472 -7.94 -0.35 2.78
CA HIS A 472 -6.98 0.74 2.89
C HIS A 472 -7.70 2.07 3.11
N GLY A 473 -7.14 2.93 3.95
CA GLY A 473 -7.75 4.10 4.51
C GLY A 473 -8.55 4.97 3.54
N TRP A 474 -7.92 5.66 2.62
CA TRP A 474 -8.57 6.66 1.75
C TRP A 474 -8.76 6.21 0.30
N GLN A 475 -8.26 5.07 -0.09
CA GLN A 475 -8.19 4.62 -1.50
C GLN A 475 -9.49 3.99 -2.03
N GLU A 476 -10.51 3.84 -1.22
CA GLU A 476 -11.85 3.38 -1.62
C GLU A 476 -12.65 4.50 -2.35
N ARG A 477 -12.02 5.20 -3.31
CA ARG A 477 -12.73 6.15 -4.18
C ARG A 477 -12.94 5.60 -5.58
#